data_b7308347cfc729a45b44f5bdb1b96540
#
_entry.id   b7308347cfc729a45b44f5bdb1b96540
#
_cell.length_a   1.000
_cell.length_b   1.000
_cell.length_c   1.000
_cell.angle_alpha   90.00
_cell.angle_beta   90.00
_cell.angle_gamma   90.00
#
_symmetry.space_group_name_H-M   'P 1'
#
loop_
_entity.id
_entity.type
_entity.pdbx_description
1 polymer ?
#
loop_
_entity_poly.entity_id
_entity_poly.type
_entity_poly.pdbx_seq_one_letter_code
_entity_poly.pdbx_strand_id
1 'polypeptide(L)'
;MTEMEEDILHYLLDHPKAKDTLDGIVRWWVLEQRAKREMKQVQKAVAGLVAREWLLERKGADSQVHYRLNQEKAAEIAAELGRATD
;
A
#
# COMPACT_ATOMS: atom_id res chain seq x y z
N MET A 1 4.05 -8.27 -10.32
CA MET A 1 3.69 -7.70 -9.03
C MET A 1 3.63 -8.82 -8.00
N THR A 2 4.17 -8.59 -6.81
CA THR A 2 4.18 -9.62 -5.79
C THR A 2 2.83 -9.72 -5.08
N GLU A 3 2.58 -10.87 -4.44
CA GLU A 3 1.37 -11.06 -3.66
C GLU A 3 1.25 -10.02 -2.55
N MET A 4 2.38 -9.69 -1.91
CA MET A 4 2.38 -8.68 -0.86
C MET A 4 2.00 -7.31 -1.40
N GLU A 5 2.51 -6.94 -2.57
CA GLU A 5 2.13 -5.68 -3.20
C GLU A 5 0.64 -5.67 -3.51
N GLU A 6 0.11 -6.79 -4.00
CA GLU A 6 -1.32 -6.88 -4.30
C GLU A 6 -2.16 -6.74 -3.03
N ASP A 7 -1.72 -7.37 -1.94
CA ASP A 7 -2.45 -7.26 -0.66
C ASP A 7 -2.54 -5.81 -0.20
N ILE A 8 -1.43 -5.10 -0.26
CA ILE A 8 -1.41 -3.70 0.14
C ILE A 8 -2.33 -2.86 -0.74
N LEU A 9 -2.29 -3.10 -2.04
CA LEU A 9 -3.09 -2.33 -2.97
C LEU A 9 -4.58 -2.62 -2.84
N HIS A 10 -4.95 -3.88 -2.59
CA HIS A 10 -6.36 -4.21 -2.36
C HIS A 10 -6.89 -3.48 -1.15
N TYR A 11 -6.10 -3.45 -0.07
CA TYR A 11 -6.49 -2.72 1.12
C TYR A 11 -6.70 -1.24 0.80
N LEU A 12 -5.76 -0.64 0.07
CA LEU A 12 -5.82 0.80 -0.21
C LEU A 12 -6.95 1.17 -1.16
N LEU A 13 -7.30 0.29 -2.08
CA LEU A 13 -8.44 0.56 -2.95
C LEU A 13 -9.75 0.54 -2.16
N ASP A 14 -9.82 -0.27 -1.11
CA ASP A 14 -10.97 -0.29 -0.22
C ASP A 14 -10.95 0.83 0.80
N HIS A 15 -9.76 1.38 1.06
CA HIS A 15 -9.57 2.45 2.05
C HIS A 15 -8.70 3.55 1.43
N PRO A 16 -9.22 4.27 0.41
CA PRO A 16 -8.38 5.18 -0.38
C PRO A 16 -7.82 6.38 0.38
N LYS A 17 -8.33 6.63 1.58
CA LYS A 17 -7.80 7.71 2.40
C LYS A 17 -6.85 7.22 3.49
N ALA A 18 -6.53 5.94 3.48
CA ALA A 18 -5.62 5.39 4.47
C ALA A 18 -4.22 5.96 4.31
N LYS A 19 -3.57 6.22 5.43
CA LYS A 19 -2.23 6.75 5.47
C LYS A 19 -1.56 6.20 6.71
N ASP A 20 -0.37 5.59 6.55
CA ASP A 20 0.26 4.98 7.70
C ASP A 20 1.77 4.83 7.52
N THR A 21 2.44 4.48 8.62
CA THR A 21 3.85 4.12 8.62
C THR A 21 3.98 2.65 8.23
N LEU A 22 5.22 2.19 8.02
CA LEU A 22 5.44 0.77 7.74
C LEU A 22 4.87 -0.11 8.83
N ASP A 23 5.06 0.30 10.08
CA ASP A 23 4.56 -0.46 11.21
C ASP A 23 3.04 -0.57 11.16
N GLY A 24 2.38 0.53 10.84
CA GLY A 24 0.94 0.53 10.68
C GLY A 24 0.47 -0.32 9.52
N ILE A 25 1.20 -0.29 8.41
CA ILE A 25 0.87 -1.12 7.26
C ILE A 25 0.91 -2.59 7.66
N VAL A 26 1.95 -3.01 8.38
CA VAL A 26 2.05 -4.40 8.84
C VAL A 26 0.86 -4.76 9.71
N ARG A 27 0.51 -3.89 10.66
CA ARG A 27 -0.54 -4.20 11.63
C ARG A 27 -1.95 -4.17 11.05
N TRP A 28 -2.22 -3.18 10.21
CA TRP A 28 -3.61 -2.90 9.83
C TRP A 28 -3.93 -3.28 8.40
N TRP A 29 -3.01 -3.01 7.46
CA TRP A 29 -3.30 -3.24 6.05
C TRP A 29 -3.08 -4.71 5.67
N VAL A 30 -1.92 -5.24 6.05
CA VAL A 30 -1.53 -6.58 5.63
C VAL A 30 -2.27 -7.65 6.42
N LEU A 31 -2.43 -7.45 7.74
CA LEU A 31 -3.13 -8.42 8.55
C LEU A 31 -4.59 -8.54 8.17
N GLU A 32 -5.19 -7.48 7.66
CA GLU A 32 -6.56 -7.54 7.20
C GLU A 32 -6.70 -8.39 5.95
N GLN A 33 -5.68 -8.38 5.08
CA GLN A 33 -5.69 -9.14 3.84
C GLN A 33 -5.11 -10.53 4.03
N ARG A 34 -4.04 -10.62 4.79
CA ARG A 34 -3.30 -11.84 5.04
C ARG A 34 -2.93 -11.91 6.51
N ALA A 35 -2.93 -13.06 7.06
CA ALA A 35 -2.73 -13.20 8.50
C ALA A 35 -1.37 -12.75 9.01
N LYS A 36 -0.29 -13.05 8.31
CA LYS A 36 1.05 -12.73 8.81
C LYS A 36 2.04 -12.48 7.68
N ARG A 37 2.88 -11.48 7.88
CA ARG A 37 3.99 -11.20 6.97
C ARG A 37 5.15 -10.63 7.76
N GLU A 38 6.35 -10.89 7.31
CA GLU A 38 7.52 -10.33 7.93
C GLU A 38 7.72 -8.88 7.50
N MET A 39 8.20 -8.06 8.42
CA MET A 39 8.44 -6.64 8.15
C MET A 39 9.32 -6.44 6.91
N LYS A 40 10.31 -7.30 6.73
CA LYS A 40 11.22 -7.19 5.59
C LYS A 40 10.49 -7.32 4.26
N GLN A 41 9.51 -8.23 4.19
CA GLN A 41 8.72 -8.41 2.99
C GLN A 41 7.84 -7.20 2.72
N VAL A 42 7.27 -6.64 3.78
CA VAL A 42 6.45 -5.44 3.65
C VAL A 42 7.28 -4.26 3.17
N GLN A 43 8.47 -4.09 3.74
CA GLN A 43 9.37 -3.01 3.31
C GLN A 43 9.68 -3.11 1.83
N LYS A 44 9.97 -4.31 1.36
CA LYS A 44 10.31 -4.52 -0.04
C LYS A 44 9.12 -4.21 -0.95
N ALA A 45 7.93 -4.65 -0.55
CA ALA A 45 6.72 -4.39 -1.32
C ALA A 45 6.43 -2.90 -1.39
N VAL A 46 6.50 -2.21 -0.25
CA VAL A 46 6.25 -0.78 -0.20
C VAL A 46 7.25 -0.01 -1.07
N ALA A 47 8.53 -0.39 -1.00
CA ALA A 47 9.54 0.27 -1.83
C ALA A 47 9.25 0.09 -3.32
N GLY A 48 8.81 -1.09 -3.71
CA GLY A 48 8.45 -1.35 -5.10
C GLY A 48 7.26 -0.51 -5.56
N LEU A 49 6.27 -0.36 -4.69
CA LEU A 49 5.09 0.43 -5.02
C LEU A 49 5.40 1.93 -5.09
N VAL A 50 6.28 2.41 -4.21
CA VAL A 50 6.73 3.80 -4.26
C VAL A 50 7.51 4.05 -5.56
N ALA A 51 8.36 3.09 -5.95
CA ALA A 51 9.12 3.22 -7.20
C ALA A 51 8.21 3.30 -8.42
N ARG A 52 7.04 2.67 -8.37
CA ARG A 52 6.05 2.74 -9.45
C ARG A 52 5.17 3.97 -9.35
N GLU A 53 5.33 4.76 -8.29
CA GLU A 53 4.49 5.92 -8.01
C GLU A 53 3.03 5.55 -7.75
N TRP A 54 2.80 4.32 -7.32
CA TRP A 54 1.47 3.87 -6.92
C TRP A 54 1.21 4.16 -5.45
N LEU A 55 2.29 4.20 -4.64
CA LEU A 55 2.25 4.73 -3.28
C LEU A 55 3.06 6.02 -3.24
N LEU A 56 2.55 6.98 -2.49
CA LEU A 56 3.28 8.22 -2.21
C LEU A 56 3.79 8.16 -0.78
N GLU A 57 5.02 8.60 -0.59
CA GLU A 57 5.58 8.66 0.75
C GLU A 57 5.79 10.11 1.16
N ARG A 58 5.63 10.39 2.43
CA ARG A 58 5.81 11.73 2.96
C ARG A 58 6.32 11.65 4.38
N LYS A 59 7.35 12.43 4.67
CA LYS A 59 7.87 12.52 6.03
C LYS A 59 6.99 13.48 6.82
N GLY A 60 6.44 12.99 7.92
CA GLY A 60 5.56 13.79 8.76
C GLY A 60 6.32 14.64 9.74
N ALA A 61 5.57 15.46 10.51
CA ALA A 61 6.14 16.33 11.53
C ALA A 61 6.79 15.51 12.65
N ASP A 62 6.39 14.26 12.80
CA ASP A 62 6.95 13.34 13.79
C ASP A 62 8.24 12.68 13.30
N SER A 63 8.77 13.10 12.17
CA SER A 63 9.96 12.57 11.52
C SER A 63 9.77 11.15 11.00
N GLN A 64 8.56 10.63 10.99
CA GLN A 64 8.27 9.32 10.44
C GLN A 64 7.72 9.43 9.03
N VAL A 65 8.05 8.43 8.21
CA VAL A 65 7.54 8.38 6.84
C VAL A 65 6.17 7.72 6.84
N HIS A 66 5.22 8.37 6.19
CA HIS A 66 3.87 7.84 6.02
C HIS A 66 3.63 7.54 4.55
N TYR A 67 2.81 6.55 4.28
CA TYR A 67 2.51 6.08 2.93
C TYR A 67 1.01 6.18 2.68
N ARG A 68 0.66 6.55 1.45
CA ARG A 68 -0.74 6.58 1.04
C ARG A 68 -0.86 6.24 -0.43
N LEU A 69 -2.06 5.88 -0.86
CA LEU A 69 -2.34 5.58 -2.25
C LEU A 69 -2.17 6.84 -3.10
N ASN A 70 -1.53 6.69 -4.26
CA ASN A 70 -1.54 7.74 -5.27
C ASN A 70 -2.89 7.67 -5.98
N GLN A 71 -3.82 8.52 -5.58
CA GLN A 71 -5.18 8.44 -6.08
C GLN A 71 -5.30 8.73 -7.57
N GLU A 72 -4.33 9.44 -8.13
CA GLU A 72 -4.33 9.69 -9.57
C GLU A 72 -4.09 8.40 -10.36
N LYS A 73 -3.54 7.40 -9.71
CA LYS A 73 -3.25 6.11 -10.33
C LYS A 73 -4.25 5.03 -9.94
N ALA A 74 -5.28 5.38 -9.17
CA ALA A 74 -6.18 4.36 -8.63
C ALA A 74 -6.85 3.52 -9.72
N ALA A 75 -7.29 4.13 -10.80
CA ALA A 75 -7.94 3.39 -11.88
C ALA A 75 -6.96 2.44 -12.58
N GLU A 76 -5.75 2.89 -12.80
CA GLU A 76 -4.70 2.06 -13.40
C GLU A 76 -4.37 0.88 -12.50
N ILE A 77 -4.27 1.14 -11.19
CA ILE A 77 -3.98 0.09 -10.21
C ILE A 77 -5.10 -0.94 -10.18
N ALA A 78 -6.34 -0.47 -10.16
CA ALA A 78 -7.48 -1.37 -10.14
C ALA A 78 -7.51 -2.26 -11.38
N ALA A 79 -7.22 -1.68 -12.55
CA ALA A 79 -7.18 -2.44 -13.79
C ALA A 79 -6.09 -3.52 -13.74
N GLU A 80 -4.92 -3.18 -13.18
CA GLU A 80 -3.81 -4.11 -13.09
C GLU A 80 -4.14 -5.26 -12.14
N LEU A 81 -4.93 -5.00 -11.11
CA LEU A 81 -5.36 -6.03 -10.17
C LEU A 81 -6.57 -6.81 -10.67
N GLY A 82 -7.11 -6.47 -11.82
CA GLY A 82 -8.28 -7.14 -12.35
C GLY A 82 -9.57 -6.80 -11.61
N ARG A 83 -9.62 -5.64 -10.95
CA ARG A 83 -10.81 -5.21 -10.22
C ARG A 83 -11.70 -4.34 -11.11
N ALA A 84 -13.00 -4.47 -10.93
CA ALA A 84 -13.94 -3.63 -11.65
C ALA A 84 -13.79 -2.18 -11.18
N THR A 85 -13.82 -1.25 -12.13
CA THR A 85 -13.76 0.17 -11.83
C THR A 85 -15.06 0.80 -12.27
N ASP A 86 -15.85 1.18 -11.33
CA ASP A 86 -17.12 1.87 -11.64
C ASP A 86 -17.00 3.34 -11.33
#